data_66468e717c41175f9a09527d80799073
#
_entry.id   66468e717c41175f9a09527d80799073
#
_cell.length_a   1.000
_cell.length_b   1.000
_cell.length_c   1.000
_cell.angle_alpha   90.00
_cell.angle_beta   90.00
_cell.angle_gamma   90.00
#
_symmetry.space_group_name_H-M   'P 1'
#
loop_
_entity.id
_entity.type
_entity.pdbx_description
1 polymer ?
#
loop_
_entity_poly.entity_id
_entity_poly.type
_entity_poly.pdbx_seq_one_letter_code
_entity_poly.pdbx_strand_id
1 'polypeptide(L)'
;AALAREGGLPSALWAGPEKLSGAMRRGDAPIQGQRRKAPVHLRLGFADEELGYAIDFGLPVPGLSVFNLDPEIKRECIWLGPVWRPTTAVVDRQGPLVRARGDRGAWTVVADGLGPQDSIFTQLADPRTAPEILLLRERIRAWRFYDHFRTDELAPARQAQLGTRTPVLSADGADLAAALQTIRELGAGEVLDAAVADAFPGARLEVTAEAGRFGLRLAQEGLLRPLGQAELSDGTLRYLLWIAALLTPRPPGLMVLNEPENSLHPDLLPALARLIAAASERAQIWVVAHSPVLVAALEAQPACNRITLVKELGRTALPGKGWLDGPHWVWPGR
;
A
#
# COMPACT_ATOMS: atom_id res chain seq x y z
N ALA A 1 -5.28 2.79 3.67
CA ALA A 1 -4.39 2.01 4.54
C ALA A 1 -4.03 2.79 5.81
N ALA A 2 -3.53 4.02 5.74
CA ALA A 2 -3.15 4.83 6.90
C ALA A 2 -4.32 4.99 7.90
N LEU A 3 -5.52 5.33 7.43
CA LEU A 3 -6.72 5.42 8.27
C LEU A 3 -7.03 4.13 9.05
N ALA A 4 -6.80 2.97 8.43
CA ALA A 4 -7.09 1.69 9.07
C ALA A 4 -5.97 1.21 10.00
N ARG A 5 -4.72 1.69 9.81
CA ARG A 5 -3.54 1.29 10.61
C ARG A 5 -3.27 2.21 11.78
N GLU A 6 -3.29 3.51 11.53
CA GLU A 6 -2.69 4.53 12.41
C GLU A 6 -3.72 5.34 13.19
N GLY A 7 -4.99 5.01 13.03
CA GLY A 7 -6.02 5.53 13.92
C GLY A 7 -6.58 6.89 13.58
N GLY A 8 -6.47 7.37 12.35
CA GLY A 8 -7.24 8.55 12.01
C GLY A 8 -6.72 9.40 10.85
N LEU A 9 -7.52 10.38 10.47
CA LEU A 9 -7.24 11.32 9.40
C LEU A 9 -5.98 12.18 9.66
N PRO A 10 -5.68 12.64 10.89
CA PRO A 10 -4.45 13.41 11.15
C PRO A 10 -3.18 12.70 10.73
N SER A 11 -3.02 11.41 11.06
CA SER A 11 -1.85 10.60 10.66
C SER A 11 -1.74 10.50 9.13
N ALA A 12 -2.86 10.26 8.45
CA ALA A 12 -2.89 10.17 6.98
C ALA A 12 -2.54 11.49 6.29
N LEU A 13 -2.95 12.63 6.89
CA LEU A 13 -2.70 13.97 6.34
C LEU A 13 -1.24 14.43 6.47
N TRP A 14 -0.53 13.94 7.48
CA TRP A 14 0.85 14.34 7.77
C TRP A 14 1.89 13.40 7.16
N ALA A 15 1.46 12.33 6.51
CA ALA A 15 2.34 11.31 5.93
C ALA A 15 3.14 11.77 4.69
N GLY A 16 2.94 12.98 4.18
CA GLY A 16 3.62 13.49 2.98
C GLY A 16 4.03 14.95 3.06
N PRO A 17 4.93 15.39 2.16
CA PRO A 17 5.40 16.79 2.09
C PRO A 17 4.29 17.76 1.71
N GLU A 18 3.24 17.31 1.02
CA GLU A 18 2.06 18.09 0.69
C GLU A 18 0.86 17.62 1.49
N LYS A 19 0.35 18.49 2.32
CA LYS A 19 -0.88 18.24 3.08
C LYS A 19 -2.07 18.11 2.14
N LEU A 20 -3.00 17.22 2.47
CA LEU A 20 -4.24 17.03 1.73
C LEU A 20 -5.01 18.36 1.56
N SER A 21 -5.04 19.20 2.60
CA SER A 21 -5.61 20.55 2.54
C SER A 21 -4.97 21.43 1.46
N GLY A 22 -3.65 21.35 1.24
CA GLY A 22 -2.97 22.05 0.17
C GLY A 22 -3.42 21.61 -1.22
N ALA A 23 -3.62 20.31 -1.42
CA ALA A 23 -4.17 19.76 -2.66
C ALA A 23 -5.63 20.20 -2.90
N MET A 24 -6.43 20.28 -1.84
CA MET A 24 -7.82 20.75 -1.90
C MET A 24 -7.91 22.24 -2.20
N ARG A 25 -7.01 23.06 -1.63
CA ARG A 25 -6.94 24.49 -1.91
C ARG A 25 -6.58 24.82 -3.36
N ARG A 26 -5.69 24.06 -3.98
CA ARG A 26 -5.33 24.27 -5.39
C ARG A 26 -6.53 24.14 -6.32
N GLY A 27 -7.60 23.50 -5.87
CA GLY A 27 -8.87 23.50 -6.56
C GLY A 27 -9.56 24.88 -6.62
N ASP A 28 -9.32 25.76 -5.62
CA ASP A 28 -9.90 27.10 -5.58
C ASP A 28 -9.10 28.11 -6.42
N ALA A 29 -7.81 27.86 -6.65
CA ALA A 29 -6.93 28.65 -7.49
C ALA A 29 -6.26 27.78 -8.55
N PRO A 30 -6.99 27.31 -9.56
CA PRO A 30 -6.47 26.41 -10.56
C PRO A 30 -5.38 27.10 -11.39
N ILE A 31 -4.25 26.40 -11.54
CA ILE A 31 -3.18 26.84 -12.45
C ILE A 31 -3.61 26.59 -13.90
N GLN A 32 -4.56 25.69 -14.13
CA GLN A 32 -5.04 25.30 -15.45
C GLN A 32 -6.55 24.98 -15.41
N GLY A 33 -7.27 25.30 -16.48
CA GLY A 33 -8.70 25.08 -16.61
C GLY A 33 -9.57 26.25 -16.12
N GLN A 34 -10.86 25.98 -15.88
CA GLN A 34 -11.82 26.99 -15.42
C GLN A 34 -11.87 27.03 -13.90
N ARG A 35 -12.12 28.23 -13.35
CA ARG A 35 -12.35 28.43 -11.91
C ARG A 35 -13.55 27.61 -11.44
N ARG A 36 -13.34 26.71 -10.49
CA ARG A 36 -14.40 25.85 -9.95
C ARG A 36 -15.34 26.67 -9.07
N LYS A 37 -16.64 26.49 -9.26
CA LYS A 37 -17.69 27.06 -8.39
C LYS A 37 -18.16 26.07 -7.32
N ALA A 38 -17.88 24.78 -7.50
CA ALA A 38 -18.29 23.73 -6.58
C ALA A 38 -17.25 23.52 -5.46
N PRO A 39 -17.67 23.08 -4.28
CA PRO A 39 -16.77 22.71 -3.19
C PRO A 39 -15.73 21.66 -3.66
N VAL A 40 -14.51 21.78 -3.16
CA VAL A 40 -13.44 20.85 -3.47
C VAL A 40 -13.64 19.57 -2.68
N HIS A 41 -13.55 18.45 -3.36
CA HIS A 41 -13.66 17.11 -2.79
C HIS A 41 -12.43 16.28 -3.15
N LEU A 42 -11.99 15.45 -2.23
CA LEU A 42 -11.14 14.31 -2.55
C LEU A 42 -11.91 13.03 -2.26
N ARG A 43 -12.16 12.27 -3.30
CA ARG A 43 -12.88 11.01 -3.24
C ARG A 43 -11.94 9.88 -3.55
N LEU A 44 -11.87 8.93 -2.63
CA LEU A 44 -11.06 7.72 -2.76
C LEU A 44 -11.97 6.51 -2.56
N GLY A 45 -11.71 5.45 -3.30
CA GLY A 45 -12.47 4.22 -3.13
C GLY A 45 -11.87 3.08 -3.92
N PHE A 46 -12.30 1.89 -3.55
CA PHE A 46 -11.97 0.64 -4.23
C PHE A 46 -13.12 -0.34 -4.04
N ALA A 47 -13.16 -1.36 -4.88
CA ALA A 47 -14.05 -2.48 -4.72
C ALA A 47 -13.37 -3.75 -5.24
N ASP A 48 -13.75 -4.87 -4.65
CA ASP A 48 -13.50 -6.21 -5.16
C ASP A 48 -14.82 -6.94 -5.43
N GLU A 49 -14.78 -8.24 -5.67
CA GLU A 49 -15.98 -9.06 -5.94
C GLU A 49 -16.94 -9.13 -4.73
N GLU A 50 -16.43 -8.91 -3.50
CA GLU A 50 -17.20 -9.06 -2.27
C GLU A 50 -17.60 -7.72 -1.66
N LEU A 51 -16.66 -6.80 -1.53
CA LEU A 51 -16.83 -5.55 -0.81
C LEU A 51 -16.24 -4.36 -1.55
N GLY A 52 -16.94 -3.23 -1.45
CA GLY A 52 -16.41 -1.95 -1.86
C GLY A 52 -16.41 -0.95 -0.72
N TYR A 53 -15.53 0.03 -0.81
CA TYR A 53 -15.38 1.13 0.13
C TYR A 53 -15.14 2.44 -0.59
N ALA A 54 -15.78 3.49 -0.11
CA ALA A 54 -15.56 4.85 -0.58
C ALA A 54 -15.50 5.83 0.58
N ILE A 55 -14.65 6.85 0.47
CA ILE A 55 -14.51 7.95 1.41
C ILE A 55 -14.47 9.28 0.65
N ASP A 56 -15.23 10.26 1.12
CA ASP A 56 -15.29 11.63 0.59
C ASP A 56 -14.78 12.61 1.64
N PHE A 57 -13.69 13.29 1.32
CA PHE A 57 -13.14 14.36 2.11
C PHE A 57 -13.55 15.72 1.56
N GLY A 58 -13.79 16.67 2.45
CA GLY A 58 -14.06 18.06 2.13
C GLY A 58 -13.48 18.99 3.18
N LEU A 59 -13.36 20.27 2.86
CA LEU A 59 -13.02 21.27 3.87
C LEU A 59 -14.22 21.52 4.79
N PRO A 60 -13.99 21.93 6.06
CA PRO A 60 -15.04 22.34 6.96
C PRO A 60 -15.84 23.52 6.39
N VAL A 61 -17.06 23.70 6.87
CA VAL A 61 -17.80 24.92 6.59
C VAL A 61 -17.02 26.08 7.19
N PRO A 62 -16.75 27.16 6.43
CA PRO A 62 -15.99 28.31 6.94
C PRO A 62 -16.62 28.88 8.22
N GLY A 63 -15.81 29.04 9.25
CA GLY A 63 -16.21 29.52 10.58
C GLY A 63 -15.08 30.29 11.25
N LEU A 64 -15.25 30.57 12.54
CA LEU A 64 -14.28 31.30 13.36
C LEU A 64 -13.05 30.45 13.74
N SER A 65 -13.06 29.15 13.45
CA SER A 65 -11.96 28.24 13.75
C SER A 65 -10.72 28.57 12.91
N VAL A 66 -9.55 28.50 13.53
CA VAL A 66 -8.25 28.56 12.83
C VAL A 66 -7.97 27.28 12.00
N PHE A 67 -8.75 26.23 12.23
CA PHE A 67 -8.63 24.91 11.57
C PHE A 67 -9.53 24.75 10.33
N ASN A 68 -9.97 25.86 9.72
CA ASN A 68 -10.82 25.83 8.51
C ASN A 68 -10.20 25.13 7.29
N LEU A 69 -8.95 24.68 7.42
CA LEU A 69 -8.21 24.01 6.36
C LEU A 69 -7.90 22.56 6.67
N ASP A 70 -8.35 22.08 7.82
CA ASP A 70 -8.22 20.67 8.17
C ASP A 70 -9.36 19.90 7.48
N PRO A 71 -9.04 18.97 6.57
CA PRO A 71 -10.08 18.22 5.89
C PRO A 71 -10.90 17.37 6.86
N GLU A 72 -12.17 17.26 6.57
CA GLU A 72 -13.12 16.43 7.29
C GLU A 72 -13.60 15.28 6.41
N ILE A 73 -13.92 14.17 7.02
CA ILE A 73 -14.62 13.06 6.37
C ILE A 73 -16.09 13.46 6.25
N LYS A 74 -16.53 13.70 5.03
CA LYS A 74 -17.93 14.08 4.76
C LYS A 74 -18.83 12.87 4.61
N ARG A 75 -18.29 11.79 4.04
CA ARG A 75 -18.99 10.52 3.88
C ARG A 75 -18.01 9.35 3.83
N GLU A 76 -18.43 8.21 4.38
CA GLU A 76 -17.84 6.89 4.16
C GLU A 76 -18.96 5.91 3.85
N CYS A 77 -18.70 4.96 2.96
CA CYS A 77 -19.68 3.95 2.58
C CYS A 77 -19.00 2.60 2.33
N ILE A 78 -19.62 1.53 2.83
CA ILE A 78 -19.27 0.14 2.49
C ILE A 78 -20.47 -0.48 1.77
N TRP A 79 -20.20 -1.24 0.72
CA TRP A 79 -21.22 -1.94 -0.05
C TRP A 79 -20.77 -3.35 -0.42
N LEU A 80 -21.73 -4.21 -0.77
CA LEU A 80 -21.48 -5.57 -1.25
C LEU A 80 -21.29 -5.58 -2.77
N GLY A 81 -20.27 -6.29 -3.23
CA GLY A 81 -19.96 -6.49 -4.64
C GLY A 81 -19.16 -5.35 -5.29
N PRO A 82 -18.86 -5.48 -6.59
CA PRO A 82 -17.94 -4.60 -7.29
C PRO A 82 -18.53 -3.21 -7.61
N VAL A 83 -19.84 -3.05 -7.59
CA VAL A 83 -20.52 -1.79 -7.99
C VAL A 83 -21.38 -1.24 -6.87
N TRP A 84 -21.11 0.02 -6.50
CA TRP A 84 -21.95 0.71 -5.53
C TRP A 84 -23.35 0.99 -6.10
N ARG A 85 -24.35 0.64 -5.30
CA ARG A 85 -25.76 1.01 -5.50
C ARG A 85 -26.40 1.27 -4.13
N PRO A 86 -27.45 2.08 -4.03
CA PRO A 86 -28.16 2.28 -2.75
C PRO A 86 -28.65 0.96 -2.11
N THR A 87 -28.97 -0.03 -2.93
CA THR A 87 -29.43 -1.35 -2.50
C THR A 87 -28.32 -2.26 -1.99
N THR A 88 -27.09 -2.08 -2.45
CA THR A 88 -25.91 -2.86 -2.03
C THR A 88 -25.15 -2.24 -0.85
N ALA A 89 -25.45 -0.98 -0.50
CA ALA A 89 -24.83 -0.32 0.63
C ALA A 89 -25.21 -1.00 1.95
N VAL A 90 -24.22 -1.36 2.76
CA VAL A 90 -24.37 -2.01 4.08
C VAL A 90 -23.94 -1.11 5.23
N VAL A 91 -23.03 -0.18 4.99
CA VAL A 91 -22.64 0.86 5.95
C VAL A 91 -22.66 2.21 5.24
N ASP A 92 -23.26 3.21 5.86
CA ASP A 92 -23.31 4.59 5.36
C ASP A 92 -23.08 5.57 6.51
N ARG A 93 -22.02 6.33 6.41
CA ARG A 93 -21.69 7.43 7.29
C ARG A 93 -21.95 8.76 6.60
N GLN A 94 -22.68 9.64 7.24
CA GLN A 94 -22.87 11.02 6.81
C GLN A 94 -22.61 11.96 7.99
N GLY A 95 -21.52 12.70 7.92
CA GLY A 95 -21.07 13.53 9.04
C GLY A 95 -20.83 12.68 10.32
N PRO A 96 -21.49 13.00 11.45
CA PRO A 96 -21.32 12.27 12.70
C PRO A 96 -22.12 10.97 12.77
N LEU A 97 -23.14 10.80 11.91
CA LEU A 97 -24.06 9.69 11.96
C LEU A 97 -23.57 8.51 11.12
N VAL A 98 -23.53 7.33 11.72
CA VAL A 98 -23.21 6.06 11.05
C VAL A 98 -24.40 5.11 11.16
N ARG A 99 -24.81 4.58 10.03
CA ARG A 99 -25.87 3.58 9.93
C ARG A 99 -25.32 2.31 9.30
N ALA A 100 -25.74 1.18 9.81
CA ALA A 100 -25.49 -0.12 9.21
C ALA A 100 -26.80 -0.82 8.87
N ARG A 101 -26.76 -1.66 7.84
CA ARG A 101 -27.92 -2.43 7.41
C ARG A 101 -27.88 -3.80 8.11
N GLY A 102 -28.88 -4.07 8.94
CA GLY A 102 -29.04 -5.36 9.60
C GLY A 102 -29.52 -6.47 8.64
N ASP A 103 -29.54 -7.71 9.12
CA ASP A 103 -29.90 -8.93 8.37
C ASP A 103 -31.25 -8.86 7.64
N ARG A 104 -32.20 -8.06 8.16
CA ARG A 104 -33.51 -7.86 7.55
C ARG A 104 -33.59 -6.69 6.57
N GLY A 105 -32.43 -6.11 6.22
CA GLY A 105 -32.32 -4.99 5.28
C GLY A 105 -32.70 -3.61 5.85
N ALA A 106 -33.12 -3.51 7.11
CA ALA A 106 -33.41 -2.26 7.77
C ALA A 106 -32.12 -1.52 8.18
N TRP A 107 -32.11 -0.19 8.04
CA TRP A 107 -31.03 0.65 8.52
C TRP A 107 -31.17 0.92 10.02
N THR A 108 -30.11 0.67 10.77
CA THR A 108 -30.02 0.99 12.21
C THR A 108 -28.85 1.95 12.44
N VAL A 109 -29.03 2.88 13.38
CA VAL A 109 -27.94 3.77 13.81
C VAL A 109 -26.99 2.95 14.69
N VAL A 110 -25.73 2.89 14.29
CA VAL A 110 -24.66 2.17 15.01
C VAL A 110 -23.72 3.12 15.74
N ALA A 111 -23.66 4.38 15.31
CA ALA A 111 -23.01 5.45 16.03
C ALA A 111 -23.65 6.80 15.69
N ASP A 112 -23.67 7.69 16.68
CA ASP A 112 -24.04 9.09 16.54
C ASP A 112 -23.04 9.93 17.33
N GLY A 113 -22.40 10.91 16.68
CA GLY A 113 -21.36 11.73 17.28
C GLY A 113 -19.93 11.36 16.86
N LEU A 114 -19.75 10.62 15.77
CA LEU A 114 -18.42 10.35 15.23
C LEU A 114 -17.74 11.66 14.80
N GLY A 115 -16.52 11.89 15.28
CA GLY A 115 -15.76 13.10 14.97
C GLY A 115 -15.51 13.28 13.46
N PRO A 116 -15.40 14.53 12.98
CA PRO A 116 -15.23 14.79 11.55
C PRO A 116 -13.92 14.24 10.98
N GLN A 117 -12.94 13.94 11.82
CA GLN A 117 -11.64 13.39 11.43
C GLN A 117 -11.50 11.90 11.74
N ASP A 118 -12.46 11.31 12.44
CA ASP A 118 -12.46 9.89 12.82
C ASP A 118 -13.10 9.05 11.71
N SER A 119 -12.43 7.99 11.27
CA SER A 119 -13.01 7.03 10.33
C SER A 119 -13.87 5.98 11.04
N ILE A 120 -14.82 5.41 10.33
CA ILE A 120 -15.55 4.21 10.79
C ILE A 120 -14.61 3.07 11.19
N PHE A 121 -13.43 3.01 10.58
CA PHE A 121 -12.42 1.99 10.89
C PHE A 121 -11.72 2.18 12.22
N THR A 122 -11.74 3.37 12.80
CA THR A 122 -11.04 3.69 14.05
C THR A 122 -11.93 3.59 15.26
N GLN A 123 -13.19 3.97 15.13
CA GLN A 123 -14.12 4.10 16.24
C GLN A 123 -15.12 2.94 16.37
N LEU A 124 -15.38 2.21 15.28
CA LEU A 124 -16.35 1.15 15.28
C LEU A 124 -15.68 -0.22 15.23
N ALA A 125 -15.98 -1.05 16.24
CA ALA A 125 -15.36 -2.36 16.39
C ALA A 125 -16.38 -3.46 16.82
N ASP A 126 -17.69 -3.20 16.69
CA ASP A 126 -18.69 -4.19 17.07
C ASP A 126 -18.96 -5.18 15.91
N PRO A 127 -18.57 -6.47 16.07
CA PRO A 127 -18.78 -7.48 15.03
C PRO A 127 -20.25 -7.91 14.85
N ARG A 128 -21.14 -7.52 15.78
CA ARG A 128 -22.54 -7.92 15.73
C ARG A 128 -23.38 -6.95 14.93
N THR A 129 -23.03 -5.66 14.96
CA THR A 129 -23.82 -4.61 14.32
C THR A 129 -23.32 -4.22 12.94
N ALA A 130 -22.01 -4.36 12.67
CA ALA A 130 -21.41 -4.03 11.38
C ALA A 130 -20.12 -4.85 11.14
N PRO A 131 -20.24 -6.17 10.91
CA PRO A 131 -19.07 -7.05 10.69
C PRO A 131 -18.23 -6.66 9.48
N GLU A 132 -18.83 -6.02 8.47
CA GLU A 132 -18.14 -5.58 7.25
C GLU A 132 -17.08 -4.51 7.55
N ILE A 133 -17.30 -3.66 8.56
CA ILE A 133 -16.30 -2.67 9.00
C ILE A 133 -15.04 -3.37 9.49
N LEU A 134 -15.20 -4.40 10.34
CA LEU A 134 -14.07 -5.16 10.88
C LEU A 134 -13.35 -5.96 9.80
N LEU A 135 -14.11 -6.66 8.96
CA LEU A 135 -13.57 -7.45 7.87
C LEU A 135 -12.72 -6.60 6.93
N LEU A 136 -13.29 -5.47 6.51
CA LEU A 136 -12.61 -4.57 5.58
C LEU A 136 -11.41 -3.87 6.23
N ARG A 137 -11.53 -3.48 7.50
CA ARG A 137 -10.41 -2.93 8.27
C ARG A 137 -9.22 -3.89 8.32
N GLU A 138 -9.47 -5.17 8.65
CA GLU A 138 -8.40 -6.16 8.73
C GLU A 138 -7.79 -6.45 7.33
N ARG A 139 -8.60 -6.48 6.28
CA ARG A 139 -8.10 -6.57 4.89
C ARG A 139 -7.17 -5.41 4.55
N ILE A 140 -7.59 -4.17 4.82
CA ILE A 140 -6.80 -2.97 4.52
C ILE A 140 -5.53 -2.93 5.40
N ARG A 141 -5.59 -3.34 6.67
CA ARG A 141 -4.43 -3.42 7.56
C ARG A 141 -3.40 -4.44 7.09
N ALA A 142 -3.86 -5.50 6.44
CA ALA A 142 -2.97 -6.51 5.87
C ALA A 142 -2.25 -6.02 4.60
N TRP A 143 -2.76 -5.03 3.87
CA TRP A 143 -2.10 -4.48 2.67
C TRP A 143 -0.69 -3.98 2.98
N ARG A 144 0.21 -4.13 2.03
CA ARG A 144 1.59 -3.67 2.16
C ARG A 144 1.91 -2.66 1.08
N PHE A 145 2.56 -1.58 1.51
CA PHE A 145 3.04 -0.50 0.66
C PHE A 145 4.53 -0.37 0.92
N TYR A 146 5.33 -0.66 -0.09
CA TYR A 146 6.77 -0.52 -0.05
C TYR A 146 7.16 0.63 -1.00
N ASP A 147 7.25 1.84 -0.43
CA ASP A 147 7.60 3.03 -1.21
C ASP A 147 9.10 3.14 -1.41
N HIS A 148 9.86 2.99 -0.33
CA HIS A 148 11.30 3.17 -0.37
C HIS A 148 11.97 2.41 0.78
N PHE A 149 12.77 1.42 0.43
CA PHE A 149 13.68 0.81 1.40
C PHE A 149 14.94 1.67 1.55
N ARG A 150 15.21 2.12 2.77
CA ARG A 150 16.47 2.78 3.08
C ARG A 150 17.62 1.79 2.97
N THR A 151 18.67 2.22 2.27
CA THR A 151 19.91 1.45 2.10
C THR A 151 21.15 2.29 2.39
N ASP A 152 20.98 3.52 2.86
CA ASP A 152 22.05 4.39 3.33
C ASP A 152 22.81 3.79 4.52
N GLU A 153 23.93 4.38 4.90
CA GLU A 153 24.81 3.89 5.95
C GLU A 153 24.09 3.67 7.31
N LEU A 154 23.09 4.47 7.60
CA LEU A 154 22.29 4.38 8.84
C LEU A 154 21.00 3.56 8.67
N ALA A 155 20.80 2.91 7.53
CA ALA A 155 19.62 2.11 7.28
C ALA A 155 19.50 0.96 8.29
N PRO A 156 18.30 0.70 8.87
CA PRO A 156 18.11 -0.38 9.83
C PRO A 156 18.53 -1.76 9.29
N ALA A 157 18.29 -2.01 7.99
CA ALA A 157 18.65 -3.25 7.34
C ALA A 157 20.18 -3.52 7.27
N ARG A 158 21.03 -2.51 7.50
CA ARG A 158 22.49 -2.67 7.57
C ARG A 158 23.00 -3.11 8.92
N GLN A 159 22.15 -3.17 9.93
CA GLN A 159 22.53 -3.47 11.30
C GLN A 159 21.85 -4.75 11.77
N ALA A 160 22.55 -5.55 12.60
CA ALA A 160 21.93 -6.68 13.26
C ALA A 160 20.82 -6.19 14.23
N GLN A 161 19.60 -6.59 13.99
CA GLN A 161 18.42 -6.17 14.75
C GLN A 161 17.97 -7.27 15.71
N LEU A 162 17.38 -6.88 16.83
CA LEU A 162 16.58 -7.80 17.62
C LEU A 162 15.39 -8.24 16.76
N GLY A 163 15.16 -9.54 16.69
CA GLY A 163 14.11 -10.07 15.82
C GLY A 163 13.39 -11.25 16.45
N THR A 164 12.19 -11.45 15.96
CA THR A 164 11.35 -12.61 16.24
C THR A 164 10.94 -13.22 14.91
N ARG A 165 10.15 -14.29 14.95
CA ARG A 165 9.58 -14.86 13.73
C ARG A 165 8.75 -13.79 12.99
N THR A 166 9.19 -13.42 11.80
CA THR A 166 8.67 -12.30 11.00
C THR A 166 8.06 -12.84 9.70
N PRO A 167 6.76 -13.16 9.70
CA PRO A 167 6.10 -13.72 8.52
C PRO A 167 5.83 -12.68 7.42
N VAL A 168 5.95 -11.39 7.71
CA VAL A 168 5.78 -10.28 6.76
C VAL A 168 6.81 -9.20 7.07
N LEU A 169 7.61 -8.82 6.06
CA LEU A 169 8.64 -7.79 6.21
C LEU A 169 8.01 -6.44 6.61
N SER A 170 8.64 -5.74 7.57
CA SER A 170 8.27 -4.37 7.93
C SER A 170 8.47 -3.39 6.76
N ALA A 171 7.74 -2.27 6.78
CA ALA A 171 7.82 -1.28 5.70
C ALA A 171 9.20 -0.61 5.59
N ASP A 172 9.94 -0.51 6.70
CA ASP A 172 11.31 0.04 6.76
C ASP A 172 12.41 -0.99 6.54
N GLY A 173 12.07 -2.29 6.47
CA GLY A 173 13.01 -3.37 6.29
C GLY A 173 13.93 -3.67 7.48
N ALA A 174 13.63 -3.13 8.67
CA ALA A 174 14.46 -3.33 9.86
C ALA A 174 14.62 -4.80 10.26
N ASP A 175 13.61 -5.61 10.00
CA ASP A 175 13.52 -7.03 10.34
C ASP A 175 13.96 -7.97 9.20
N LEU A 176 14.72 -7.48 8.21
CA LEU A 176 15.15 -8.21 7.02
C LEU A 176 15.73 -9.60 7.35
N ALA A 177 16.71 -9.66 8.25
CA ALA A 177 17.36 -10.92 8.57
C ALA A 177 16.41 -11.94 9.22
N ALA A 178 15.54 -11.47 10.13
CA ALA A 178 14.52 -12.29 10.77
C ALA A 178 13.45 -12.76 9.77
N ALA A 179 13.07 -11.90 8.80
CA ALA A 179 12.13 -12.26 7.74
C ALA A 179 12.70 -13.36 6.83
N LEU A 180 13.95 -13.23 6.38
CA LEU A 180 14.63 -14.22 5.55
C LEU A 180 14.80 -15.56 6.29
N GLN A 181 15.15 -15.52 7.58
CA GLN A 181 15.20 -16.73 8.40
C GLN A 181 13.82 -17.37 8.53
N THR A 182 12.78 -16.55 8.71
CA THR A 182 11.41 -17.05 8.82
C THR A 182 10.94 -17.74 7.53
N ILE A 183 11.28 -17.18 6.36
CA ILE A 183 11.01 -17.79 5.05
C ILE A 183 11.67 -19.18 4.98
N ARG A 184 12.94 -19.29 5.39
CA ARG A 184 13.71 -20.53 5.38
C ARG A 184 13.10 -21.60 6.31
N GLU A 185 12.74 -21.21 7.53
CA GLU A 185 12.18 -22.13 8.54
C GLU A 185 10.75 -22.60 8.23
N LEU A 186 9.99 -21.80 7.49
CA LEU A 186 8.62 -22.17 7.07
C LEU A 186 8.59 -22.98 5.75
N GLY A 187 9.73 -23.52 5.31
CA GLY A 187 9.82 -24.49 4.22
C GLY A 187 10.09 -23.88 2.83
N ALA A 188 10.32 -22.56 2.72
CA ALA A 188 10.63 -21.92 1.45
C ALA A 188 12.16 -21.61 1.28
N GLY A 189 13.03 -22.35 1.97
CA GLY A 189 14.48 -22.17 1.92
C GLY A 189 15.07 -22.36 0.53
N GLU A 190 14.65 -23.38 -0.19
CA GLU A 190 15.11 -23.64 -1.57
C GLU A 190 14.68 -22.53 -2.54
N VAL A 191 13.45 -22.03 -2.39
CA VAL A 191 12.95 -20.89 -3.21
C VAL A 191 13.72 -19.62 -2.91
N LEU A 192 14.06 -19.40 -1.63
CA LEU A 192 14.90 -18.26 -1.22
C LEU A 192 16.28 -18.37 -1.84
N ASP A 193 16.92 -19.54 -1.74
CA ASP A 193 18.27 -19.75 -2.29
C ASP A 193 18.27 -19.64 -3.82
N ALA A 194 17.22 -20.11 -4.49
CA ALA A 194 17.05 -19.94 -5.93
C ALA A 194 16.88 -18.47 -6.33
N ALA A 195 16.10 -17.69 -5.57
CA ALA A 195 15.91 -16.26 -5.83
C ALA A 195 17.19 -15.45 -5.62
N VAL A 196 18.02 -15.84 -4.65
CA VAL A 196 19.34 -15.24 -4.44
C VAL A 196 20.29 -15.61 -5.59
N ALA A 197 20.32 -16.87 -6.00
CA ALA A 197 21.19 -17.35 -7.09
C ALA A 197 20.80 -16.76 -8.46
N ASP A 198 19.51 -16.52 -8.70
CA ASP A 198 19.01 -15.90 -9.93
C ASP A 198 19.51 -14.44 -10.10
N ALA A 199 19.57 -13.71 -8.98
CA ALA A 199 20.05 -12.33 -8.97
C ALA A 199 21.58 -12.23 -8.86
N PHE A 200 22.20 -13.12 -8.09
CA PHE A 200 23.61 -13.12 -7.75
C PHE A 200 24.22 -14.51 -7.97
N PRO A 201 24.55 -14.87 -9.21
CA PRO A 201 25.09 -16.20 -9.52
C PRO A 201 26.27 -16.59 -8.63
N GLY A 202 26.22 -17.79 -8.05
CA GLY A 202 27.25 -18.30 -7.13
C GLY A 202 27.18 -17.73 -5.71
N ALA A 203 26.28 -16.78 -5.41
CA ALA A 203 26.13 -16.24 -4.07
C ALA A 203 25.36 -17.19 -3.15
N ARG A 204 25.71 -17.18 -1.85
CA ARG A 204 25.02 -17.87 -0.78
C ARG A 204 24.67 -16.92 0.35
N LEU A 205 23.39 -16.89 0.73
CA LEU A 205 22.90 -16.07 1.81
C LEU A 205 22.82 -16.88 3.10
N GLU A 206 23.46 -16.37 4.15
CA GLU A 206 23.42 -16.92 5.50
C GLU A 206 22.80 -15.91 6.47
N VAL A 207 21.97 -16.42 7.39
CA VAL A 207 21.47 -15.62 8.50
C VAL A 207 22.22 -16.03 9.76
N THR A 208 22.77 -15.04 10.46
CA THR A 208 23.39 -15.23 11.77
C THR A 208 22.42 -14.83 12.87
N ALA A 209 22.40 -15.57 13.97
CA ALA A 209 21.58 -15.26 15.14
C ALA A 209 22.42 -15.40 16.40
N GLU A 210 22.65 -14.28 17.09
CA GLU A 210 23.41 -14.22 18.33
C GLU A 210 22.63 -13.40 19.37
N ALA A 211 22.37 -13.98 20.51
CA ALA A 211 21.65 -13.32 21.61
C ALA A 211 20.33 -12.63 21.18
N GLY A 212 19.57 -13.26 20.25
CA GLY A 212 18.33 -12.71 19.73
C GLY A 212 18.52 -11.61 18.66
N ARG A 213 19.75 -11.29 18.29
CA ARG A 213 20.06 -10.40 17.17
C ARG A 213 20.31 -11.20 15.92
N PHE A 214 19.63 -10.80 14.85
CA PHE A 214 19.74 -11.40 13.53
C PHE A 214 20.55 -10.50 12.61
N GLY A 215 21.50 -11.11 11.90
CA GLY A 215 22.33 -10.45 10.90
C GLY A 215 22.39 -11.28 9.62
N LEU A 216 22.92 -10.68 8.56
CA LEU A 216 23.10 -11.33 7.26
C LEU A 216 24.59 -11.41 6.89
N ARG A 217 24.93 -12.50 6.21
CA ARG A 217 26.21 -12.67 5.51
C ARG A 217 25.94 -13.17 4.09
N LEU A 218 26.60 -12.57 3.12
CA LEU A 218 26.52 -12.97 1.72
C LEU A 218 27.91 -13.46 1.27
N ALA A 219 28.02 -14.74 1.02
CA ALA A 219 29.20 -15.31 0.38
C ALA A 219 29.07 -15.18 -1.13
N GLN A 220 30.13 -14.75 -1.81
CA GLN A 220 30.19 -14.63 -3.27
C GLN A 220 31.47 -15.26 -3.77
N GLU A 221 31.42 -15.85 -4.95
CA GLU A 221 32.63 -16.40 -5.60
C GLU A 221 33.67 -15.31 -5.81
N GLY A 222 34.92 -15.63 -5.55
CA GLY A 222 36.03 -14.67 -5.65
C GLY A 222 36.30 -13.83 -4.39
N LEU A 223 35.40 -13.87 -3.37
CA LEU A 223 35.67 -13.23 -2.09
C LEU A 223 36.28 -14.21 -1.08
N LEU A 224 37.27 -13.74 -0.32
CA LEU A 224 37.96 -14.55 0.69
C LEU A 224 37.09 -14.82 1.94
N ARG A 225 36.06 -14.04 2.17
CA ARG A 225 35.10 -14.19 3.28
C ARG A 225 33.74 -13.68 2.87
N PRO A 226 32.66 -14.13 3.53
CA PRO A 226 31.35 -13.52 3.35
C PRO A 226 31.34 -12.04 3.77
N LEU A 227 30.57 -11.22 3.04
CA LEU A 227 30.28 -9.84 3.40
C LEU A 227 29.16 -9.79 4.43
N GLY A 228 29.34 -9.01 5.48
CA GLY A 228 28.27 -8.68 6.40
C GLY A 228 27.28 -7.68 5.80
N GLN A 229 26.08 -7.59 6.33
CA GLN A 229 25.03 -6.71 5.82
C GLN A 229 25.42 -5.23 5.74
N ALA A 230 26.31 -4.77 6.62
CA ALA A 230 26.85 -3.40 6.58
C ALA A 230 27.77 -3.16 5.37
N GLU A 231 28.39 -4.21 4.82
CA GLU A 231 29.34 -4.16 3.71
C GLU A 231 28.66 -4.34 2.34
N LEU A 232 27.38 -4.72 2.31
CA LEU A 232 26.65 -4.92 1.06
C LEU A 232 26.46 -3.60 0.31
N SER A 233 26.50 -3.65 -1.03
CA SER A 233 26.10 -2.51 -1.85
C SER A 233 24.62 -2.17 -1.63
N ASP A 234 24.23 -0.92 -1.92
CA ASP A 234 22.83 -0.48 -1.81
C ASP A 234 21.90 -1.33 -2.67
N GLY A 235 22.32 -1.63 -3.90
CA GLY A 235 21.56 -2.47 -4.81
C GLY A 235 21.39 -3.90 -4.31
N THR A 236 22.46 -4.51 -3.77
CA THR A 236 22.41 -5.86 -3.20
C THR A 236 21.48 -5.91 -1.99
N LEU A 237 21.62 -4.97 -1.06
CA LEU A 237 20.78 -4.90 0.14
C LEU A 237 19.31 -4.69 -0.23
N ARG A 238 19.03 -3.81 -1.18
CA ARG A 238 17.67 -3.53 -1.68
C ARG A 238 17.07 -4.74 -2.36
N TYR A 239 17.85 -5.47 -3.14
CA TYR A 239 17.35 -6.69 -3.76
C TYR A 239 17.00 -7.77 -2.73
N LEU A 240 17.80 -7.94 -1.67
CA LEU A 240 17.46 -8.84 -0.56
C LEU A 240 16.18 -8.42 0.17
N LEU A 241 15.94 -7.12 0.32
CA LEU A 241 14.68 -6.59 0.86
C LEU A 241 13.48 -6.96 -0.03
N TRP A 242 13.63 -6.87 -1.37
CA TRP A 242 12.59 -7.34 -2.30
C TRP A 242 12.36 -8.84 -2.23
N ILE A 243 13.41 -9.65 -2.09
CA ILE A 243 13.26 -11.10 -1.87
C ILE A 243 12.43 -11.34 -0.60
N ALA A 244 12.77 -10.70 0.53
CA ALA A 244 12.05 -10.88 1.79
C ALA A 244 10.59 -10.43 1.71
N ALA A 245 10.30 -9.34 1.01
CA ALA A 245 8.95 -8.84 0.81
C ALA A 245 8.10 -9.76 -0.06
N LEU A 246 8.66 -10.24 -1.18
CA LEU A 246 7.94 -11.01 -2.21
C LEU A 246 7.81 -12.50 -1.87
N LEU A 247 8.77 -13.07 -1.15
CA LEU A 247 8.70 -14.46 -0.66
C LEU A 247 8.01 -14.60 0.70
N THR A 248 7.36 -13.55 1.17
CA THR A 248 6.69 -13.55 2.48
C THR A 248 5.79 -14.78 2.68
N PRO A 249 5.90 -15.49 3.84
CA PRO A 249 5.06 -16.66 4.13
C PRO A 249 3.57 -16.34 4.30
N ARG A 250 3.25 -15.09 4.64
CA ARG A 250 1.86 -14.60 4.73
C ARG A 250 1.65 -13.47 3.70
N PRO A 251 1.41 -13.82 2.43
CA PRO A 251 1.19 -12.81 1.41
C PRO A 251 -0.04 -11.96 1.75
N PRO A 252 0.06 -10.62 1.66
CA PRO A 252 -1.09 -9.75 1.82
C PRO A 252 -2.03 -9.88 0.62
N GLY A 253 -3.30 -9.50 0.80
CA GLY A 253 -4.23 -9.44 -0.34
C GLY A 253 -3.83 -8.42 -1.41
N LEU A 254 -3.13 -7.35 -1.01
CA LEU A 254 -2.56 -6.34 -1.90
C LEU A 254 -1.15 -5.95 -1.45
N MET A 255 -0.22 -5.90 -2.40
CA MET A 255 1.12 -5.36 -2.24
C MET A 255 1.37 -4.28 -3.30
N VAL A 256 1.81 -3.12 -2.89
CA VAL A 256 2.18 -2.01 -3.77
C VAL A 256 3.68 -1.80 -3.68
N LEU A 257 4.36 -1.87 -4.82
CA LEU A 257 5.80 -1.66 -4.97
C LEU A 257 5.98 -0.35 -5.75
N ASN A 258 6.53 0.66 -5.10
CA ASN A 258 6.78 1.94 -5.73
C ASN A 258 8.24 2.03 -6.16
N GLU A 259 8.47 2.17 -7.47
CA GLU A 259 9.78 2.28 -8.10
C GLU A 259 10.79 1.21 -7.60
N PRO A 260 10.43 -0.10 -7.68
CA PRO A 260 11.28 -1.16 -7.13
C PRO A 260 12.63 -1.28 -7.83
N GLU A 261 12.75 -0.73 -9.04
CA GLU A 261 14.00 -0.65 -9.81
C GLU A 261 15.02 0.36 -9.27
N ASN A 262 14.61 1.28 -8.41
CA ASN A 262 15.50 2.33 -7.91
C ASN A 262 16.73 1.77 -7.21
N SER A 263 17.92 2.28 -7.61
CA SER A 263 19.24 1.85 -7.13
C SER A 263 19.58 0.37 -7.41
N LEU A 264 18.85 -0.31 -8.29
CA LEU A 264 19.22 -1.63 -8.79
C LEU A 264 20.03 -1.51 -10.09
N HIS A 265 20.99 -2.42 -10.27
CA HIS A 265 21.66 -2.56 -11.55
C HIS A 265 20.65 -3.10 -12.59
N PRO A 266 20.67 -2.62 -13.85
CA PRO A 266 19.74 -3.09 -14.89
C PRO A 266 19.68 -4.61 -15.05
N ASP A 267 20.80 -5.31 -14.87
CA ASP A 267 20.88 -6.77 -14.98
C ASP A 267 20.05 -7.52 -13.91
N LEU A 268 19.70 -6.87 -12.80
CA LEU A 268 18.86 -7.45 -11.76
C LEU A 268 17.35 -7.34 -12.08
N LEU A 269 16.97 -6.48 -13.02
CA LEU A 269 15.54 -6.19 -13.29
C LEU A 269 14.80 -7.39 -13.89
N PRO A 270 15.38 -8.21 -14.78
CA PRO A 270 14.72 -9.43 -15.25
C PRO A 270 14.47 -10.44 -14.12
N ALA A 271 15.42 -10.61 -13.19
CA ALA A 271 15.27 -11.48 -12.02
C ALA A 271 14.18 -10.92 -11.07
N LEU A 272 14.15 -9.61 -10.86
CA LEU A 272 13.10 -8.95 -10.08
C LEU A 272 11.71 -9.16 -10.70
N ALA A 273 11.58 -9.06 -12.03
CA ALA A 273 10.32 -9.29 -12.72
C ALA A 273 9.81 -10.73 -12.54
N ARG A 274 10.69 -11.73 -12.61
CA ARG A 274 10.35 -13.14 -12.31
C ARG A 274 9.88 -13.33 -10.88
N LEU A 275 10.57 -12.71 -9.93
CA LEU A 275 10.23 -12.77 -8.51
C LEU A 275 8.86 -12.13 -8.24
N ILE A 276 8.56 -10.97 -8.85
CA ILE A 276 7.26 -10.30 -8.79
C ILE A 276 6.17 -11.18 -9.39
N ALA A 277 6.41 -11.79 -10.55
CA ALA A 277 5.46 -12.67 -11.20
C ALA A 277 5.12 -13.89 -10.34
N ALA A 278 6.12 -14.56 -9.76
CA ALA A 278 5.90 -15.67 -8.84
C ALA A 278 5.12 -15.26 -7.59
N ALA A 279 5.37 -14.07 -7.04
CA ALA A 279 4.62 -13.55 -5.91
C ALA A 279 3.17 -13.19 -6.27
N SER A 280 2.91 -12.80 -7.53
CA SER A 280 1.57 -12.43 -8.00
C SER A 280 0.59 -13.61 -8.07
N GLU A 281 1.07 -14.84 -8.03
CA GLU A 281 0.23 -16.04 -7.91
C GLU A 281 -0.48 -16.13 -6.54
N ARG A 282 0.04 -15.42 -5.52
CA ARG A 282 -0.43 -15.50 -4.13
C ARG A 282 -0.97 -14.18 -3.58
N ALA A 283 -0.74 -13.07 -4.28
CA ALA A 283 -1.13 -11.72 -3.87
C ALA A 283 -1.41 -10.85 -5.09
N GLN A 284 -2.32 -9.90 -5.00
CA GLN A 284 -2.40 -8.84 -6.00
C GLN A 284 -1.21 -7.90 -5.81
N ILE A 285 -0.41 -7.71 -6.88
CA ILE A 285 0.75 -6.82 -6.84
C ILE A 285 0.56 -5.66 -7.80
N TRP A 286 0.68 -4.45 -7.28
CA TRP A 286 0.74 -3.23 -8.08
C TRP A 286 2.18 -2.74 -8.11
N VAL A 287 2.72 -2.58 -9.31
CA VAL A 287 4.07 -2.04 -9.52
C VAL A 287 3.95 -0.67 -10.18
N VAL A 288 4.47 0.35 -9.54
CA VAL A 288 4.68 1.67 -10.15
C VAL A 288 6.14 1.72 -10.59
N ALA A 289 6.39 1.77 -11.88
CA ALA A 289 7.75 1.69 -12.44
C ALA A 289 7.96 2.73 -13.54
N HIS A 290 9.19 3.23 -13.62
CA HIS A 290 9.65 4.15 -14.66
C HIS A 290 10.71 3.53 -15.58
N SER A 291 11.29 2.39 -15.20
CA SER A 291 12.30 1.68 -15.98
C SER A 291 11.69 0.93 -17.17
N PRO A 292 12.05 1.27 -18.42
CA PRO A 292 11.59 0.51 -19.58
C PRO A 292 12.01 -0.97 -19.53
N VAL A 293 13.17 -1.27 -18.93
CA VAL A 293 13.69 -2.64 -18.78
C VAL A 293 12.80 -3.45 -17.86
N LEU A 294 12.45 -2.92 -16.68
CA LEU A 294 11.56 -3.60 -15.75
C LEU A 294 10.16 -3.77 -16.35
N VAL A 295 9.62 -2.72 -16.98
CA VAL A 295 8.31 -2.77 -17.62
C VAL A 295 8.27 -3.87 -18.69
N ALA A 296 9.26 -3.91 -19.59
CA ALA A 296 9.32 -4.94 -20.64
C ALA A 296 9.47 -6.35 -20.04
N ALA A 297 10.27 -6.52 -18.97
CA ALA A 297 10.43 -7.80 -18.30
C ALA A 297 9.15 -8.27 -17.59
N LEU A 298 8.35 -7.36 -17.04
CA LEU A 298 7.03 -7.66 -16.45
C LEU A 298 5.99 -7.98 -17.53
N GLU A 299 5.96 -7.23 -18.64
CA GLU A 299 5.04 -7.49 -19.77
C GLU A 299 5.27 -8.86 -20.40
N ALA A 300 6.48 -9.38 -20.33
CA ALA A 300 6.79 -10.74 -20.77
C ALA A 300 6.18 -11.84 -19.88
N GLN A 301 5.67 -11.48 -18.67
CA GLN A 301 5.03 -12.42 -17.75
C GLN A 301 3.53 -12.59 -18.07
N PRO A 302 2.96 -13.82 -17.91
CA PRO A 302 1.60 -14.12 -18.37
C PRO A 302 0.48 -13.31 -17.71
N ALA A 303 0.67 -12.87 -16.47
CA ALA A 303 -0.36 -12.22 -15.65
C ALA A 303 -0.20 -10.69 -15.54
N CYS A 304 0.62 -10.07 -16.39
CA CYS A 304 0.86 -8.63 -16.32
C CYS A 304 -0.25 -7.85 -17.03
N ASN A 305 -0.85 -6.90 -16.30
CA ASN A 305 -1.76 -5.90 -16.87
C ASN A 305 -1.11 -4.52 -16.78
N ARG A 306 -0.68 -3.98 -17.92
CA ARG A 306 -0.03 -2.67 -17.98
C ARG A 306 -1.03 -1.54 -18.08
N ILE A 307 -0.89 -0.56 -17.19
CA ILE A 307 -1.61 0.72 -17.20
C ILE A 307 -0.62 1.84 -17.49
N THR A 308 -0.67 2.44 -18.67
CA THR A 308 0.21 3.55 -19.05
C THR A 308 -0.46 4.87 -18.72
N LEU A 309 0.24 5.75 -18.02
CA LEU A 309 -0.20 7.11 -17.73
C LEU A 309 0.55 8.09 -18.61
N VAL A 310 -0.17 9.04 -19.19
CA VAL A 310 0.41 10.11 -20.05
C VAL A 310 0.11 11.49 -19.47
N LYS A 311 0.97 12.45 -19.78
CA LYS A 311 0.71 13.86 -19.49
C LYS A 311 0.08 14.55 -20.70
N GLU A 312 -1.14 15.03 -20.53
CA GLU A 312 -1.86 15.83 -21.53
C GLU A 312 -2.15 17.21 -20.95
N LEU A 313 -1.54 18.26 -21.51
CA LEU A 313 -1.70 19.65 -21.07
C LEU A 313 -1.50 19.82 -19.53
N GLY A 314 -0.49 19.14 -18.96
CA GLY A 314 -0.19 19.18 -17.52
C GLY A 314 -1.08 18.32 -16.64
N ARG A 315 -2.02 17.58 -17.20
CA ARG A 315 -2.91 16.64 -16.51
C ARG A 315 -2.45 15.20 -16.78
N THR A 316 -2.44 14.37 -15.76
CA THR A 316 -2.22 12.93 -15.92
C THR A 316 -3.52 12.28 -16.42
N ALA A 317 -3.44 11.51 -17.51
CA ALA A 317 -4.56 10.84 -18.14
C ALA A 317 -4.22 9.41 -18.54
N LEU A 318 -5.25 8.58 -18.73
CA LEU A 318 -5.16 7.28 -19.38
C LEU A 318 -5.36 7.49 -20.86
N PRO A 319 -4.44 7.01 -21.74
CA PRO A 319 -4.60 7.10 -23.17
C PRO A 319 -5.91 6.46 -23.63
N GLY A 320 -6.64 7.14 -24.49
CA GLY A 320 -7.89 6.63 -25.06
C GLY A 320 -9.09 6.60 -24.12
N LYS A 321 -8.94 7.06 -22.86
CA LYS A 321 -10.07 7.27 -21.93
C LYS A 321 -10.35 8.75 -21.81
N GLY A 322 -11.55 9.15 -22.27
CA GLY A 322 -12.07 10.48 -22.03
C GLY A 322 -12.47 10.67 -20.55
N TRP A 323 -12.73 11.90 -20.15
CA TRP A 323 -13.19 12.21 -18.78
C TRP A 323 -14.60 11.63 -18.49
N LEU A 324 -15.35 11.20 -19.50
CA LEU A 324 -16.62 10.49 -19.38
C LEU A 324 -16.46 8.98 -19.13
N ASP A 325 -15.28 8.43 -19.35
CA ASP A 325 -14.95 7.01 -19.11
C ASP A 325 -14.50 6.78 -17.65
N GLY A 326 -15.16 7.45 -16.72
CA GLY A 326 -14.95 7.27 -15.29
C GLY A 326 -15.30 5.86 -14.81
N PRO A 327 -15.03 5.52 -13.56
CA PRO A 327 -15.40 4.23 -13.00
C PRO A 327 -16.91 3.98 -13.18
N HIS A 328 -17.30 2.76 -13.51
CA HIS A 328 -18.69 2.37 -13.79
C HIS A 328 -19.65 2.47 -12.59
N TRP A 329 -19.14 2.87 -11.43
CA TRP A 329 -19.94 3.05 -10.23
C TRP A 329 -20.10 4.54 -9.89
N VAL A 330 -21.31 4.89 -9.49
CA VAL A 330 -21.67 6.26 -9.10
C VAL A 330 -21.26 6.48 -7.65
N TRP A 331 -20.58 7.59 -7.38
CA TRP A 331 -20.27 7.97 -6.01
C TRP A 331 -21.54 8.15 -5.19
N PRO A 332 -21.54 7.64 -3.94
CA PRO A 332 -22.62 7.95 -3.02
C PRO A 332 -22.80 9.47 -2.97
N GLY A 333 -24.00 9.97 -3.25
CA GLY A 333 -24.33 11.39 -3.14
C GLY A 333 -24.17 11.88 -1.69
N ARG A 334 -23.95 13.16 -1.47
CA ARG A 334 -23.97 13.76 -0.12
C ARG A 334 -25.35 13.82 0.45
#